data_3bd8cc2710ab5f4de8c4a8e57c65668a
#
_entry.id   3bd8cc2710ab5f4de8c4a8e57c65668a
#
_cell.length_a   1.000
_cell.length_b   1.000
_cell.length_c   1.000
_cell.angle_alpha   90.00
_cell.angle_beta   90.00
_cell.angle_gamma   90.00
#
_symmetry.space_group_name_H-M   'P 1'
#
loop_
_entity.id
_entity.type
_entity.pdbx_description
1 polymer ?
#
loop_
_entity_poly.entity_id
_entity_poly.type
_entity_poly.pdbx_seq_one_letter_code
_entity_poly.pdbx_strand_id
1 'polypeptide(L)'
;MIGDAKLAAVIDEERAKNPSTLVVDAGDAFQGLPISNSSKGEERAKILNEIGYDAMAVGNHEFDFGLDEAKKYKEILNFPLLSSNTYINGARLFEASTIVDKDKNVVGDEFVVIGVTTPETATKTHPKNVQGVTFTDPISEVNKVIDEIEARATAEGKTYKNYVVLAHLGVDTTTPIEWRGSTLAEELSKNPKLKGKRVTVIDGHSHTVQSTTYGDNVTYNQTGSYLNNIGKITYQANQLLGNPQQISAA
;
A
#
# COMPACT_ATOMS: atom_id res chain seq x y z
N MET A 1 12.57 -3.27 17.19
CA MET A 1 11.16 -3.17 16.70
C MET A 1 10.48 -1.99 17.38
N ILE A 2 9.75 -1.21 16.61
CA ILE A 2 8.95 -0.11 17.15
C ILE A 2 7.67 -0.70 17.75
N GLY A 3 7.39 -0.40 19.02
CA GLY A 3 6.16 -0.84 19.66
C GLY A 3 4.92 -0.11 19.15
N ASP A 4 3.75 -0.73 19.29
CA ASP A 4 2.48 -0.17 18.83
C ASP A 4 2.16 1.19 19.48
N ALA A 5 2.52 1.36 20.76
CA ALA A 5 2.32 2.63 21.47
C ALA A 5 3.16 3.77 20.87
N LYS A 6 4.42 3.48 20.51
CA LYS A 6 5.29 4.47 19.84
C LYS A 6 4.78 4.79 18.45
N LEU A 7 4.34 3.79 17.70
CA LEU A 7 3.75 3.97 16.39
C LEU A 7 2.51 4.87 16.45
N ALA A 8 1.59 4.57 17.36
CA ALA A 8 0.40 5.38 17.56
C ALA A 8 0.74 6.82 17.95
N ALA A 9 1.71 7.02 18.84
CA ALA A 9 2.15 8.34 19.28
C ALA A 9 2.75 9.17 18.13
N VAL A 10 3.58 8.56 17.29
CA VAL A 10 4.16 9.21 16.11
C VAL A 10 3.08 9.62 15.13
N ILE A 11 2.12 8.74 14.86
CA ILE A 11 1.00 9.00 13.96
C ILE A 11 0.12 10.14 14.48
N ASP A 12 -0.22 10.12 15.78
CA ASP A 12 -1.04 11.17 16.40
C ASP A 12 -0.34 12.52 16.35
N GLU A 13 0.97 12.56 16.59
CA GLU A 13 1.76 13.78 16.48
C GLU A 13 1.74 14.35 15.06
N GLU A 14 1.90 13.51 14.05
CA GLU A 14 1.88 13.95 12.65
C GLU A 14 0.49 14.44 12.23
N ARG A 15 -0.57 13.76 12.64
CA ARG A 15 -1.95 14.19 12.39
C ARG A 15 -2.26 15.55 13.02
N ALA A 16 -1.72 15.80 14.21
CA ALA A 16 -1.89 17.07 14.91
C ALA A 16 -1.21 18.22 14.17
N LYS A 17 -0.06 17.96 13.54
CA LYS A 17 0.69 18.95 12.76
C LYS A 17 0.05 19.21 11.40
N ASN A 18 -0.54 18.19 10.77
CA ASN A 18 -1.08 18.27 9.42
C ASN A 18 -2.32 17.39 9.28
N PRO A 19 -3.51 18.00 9.08
CA PRO A 19 -4.75 17.24 8.88
C PRO A 19 -4.75 16.35 7.63
N SER A 20 -3.93 16.69 6.62
CA SER A 20 -3.79 15.90 5.40
C SER A 20 -2.75 14.77 5.52
N THR A 21 -2.58 14.20 6.70
CA THR A 21 -1.69 13.07 6.94
C THR A 21 -2.37 11.76 6.57
N LEU A 22 -1.79 11.04 5.62
CA LEU A 22 -2.23 9.71 5.20
C LEU A 22 -1.40 8.65 5.92
N VAL A 23 -2.06 7.66 6.51
CA VAL A 23 -1.41 6.54 7.21
C VAL A 23 -1.71 5.24 6.48
N VAL A 24 -0.68 4.62 5.95
CA VAL A 24 -0.79 3.44 5.08
C VAL A 24 0.28 2.40 5.39
N ASP A 25 0.05 1.17 4.92
CA ASP A 25 0.99 0.06 5.06
C ASP A 25 1.03 -0.75 3.77
N ALA A 26 2.23 -1.20 3.40
CA ALA A 26 2.47 -1.93 2.15
C ALA A 26 2.25 -3.45 2.24
N GLY A 27 1.68 -3.95 3.35
CA GLY A 27 1.31 -5.36 3.50
C GLY A 27 2.15 -6.14 4.51
N ASP A 28 1.75 -7.38 4.73
CA ASP A 28 2.29 -8.30 5.74
C ASP A 28 2.09 -7.82 7.19
N ALA A 29 1.06 -7.03 7.45
CA ALA A 29 0.77 -6.48 8.77
C ALA A 29 0.53 -7.55 9.83
N PHE A 30 -0.03 -8.68 9.45
CA PHE A 30 -0.32 -9.80 10.35
C PHE A 30 0.85 -10.78 10.50
N GLN A 31 1.76 -10.85 9.54
CA GLN A 31 3.00 -11.62 9.62
C GLN A 31 2.81 -13.05 10.15
N GLY A 32 1.80 -13.75 9.63
CA GLY A 32 1.52 -15.10 10.06
C GLY A 32 0.68 -15.22 11.34
N LEU A 33 0.05 -14.16 11.81
CA LEU A 33 -0.87 -14.22 12.95
C LEU A 33 -2.29 -14.54 12.45
N PRO A 34 -2.85 -15.72 12.82
CA PRO A 34 -4.24 -16.01 12.45
C PRO A 34 -5.22 -15.14 13.25
N ILE A 35 -6.26 -14.64 12.59
CA ILE A 35 -7.31 -13.87 13.26
C ILE A 35 -8.35 -14.77 13.91
N SER A 36 -8.76 -15.84 13.21
CA SER A 36 -9.95 -16.60 13.59
C SER A 36 -9.81 -17.48 14.83
N ASN A 37 -8.60 -17.93 15.16
CA ASN A 37 -8.37 -18.88 16.25
C ASN A 37 -7.24 -18.43 17.19
N SER A 38 -6.94 -17.14 17.21
CA SER A 38 -5.83 -16.62 17.99
C SER A 38 -6.21 -15.28 18.61
N SER A 39 -6.14 -15.20 19.93
CA SER A 39 -6.30 -13.94 20.66
C SER A 39 -5.28 -12.88 20.20
N LYS A 40 -4.09 -13.30 19.77
CA LYS A 40 -3.05 -12.40 19.25
C LYS A 40 -3.45 -11.78 17.91
N GLY A 41 -4.06 -12.55 17.01
CA GLY A 41 -4.55 -12.05 15.73
C GLY A 41 -5.71 -11.08 15.89
N GLU A 42 -6.66 -11.39 16.79
CA GLU A 42 -7.78 -10.50 17.12
C GLU A 42 -7.28 -9.22 17.77
N GLU A 43 -6.35 -9.32 18.71
CA GLU A 43 -5.73 -8.18 19.36
C GLU A 43 -4.98 -7.30 18.35
N ARG A 44 -4.24 -7.91 17.42
CA ARG A 44 -3.54 -7.19 16.35
C ARG A 44 -4.51 -6.41 15.48
N ALA A 45 -5.61 -7.03 15.06
CA ALA A 45 -6.64 -6.36 14.26
C ALA A 45 -7.25 -5.17 15.02
N LYS A 46 -7.53 -5.34 16.31
CA LYS A 46 -8.05 -4.27 17.16
C LYS A 46 -7.07 -3.10 17.25
N ILE A 47 -5.79 -3.38 17.45
CA ILE A 47 -4.74 -2.36 17.52
C ILE A 47 -4.64 -1.60 16.20
N LEU A 48 -4.64 -2.31 15.06
CA LEU A 48 -4.59 -1.69 13.74
C LEU A 48 -5.81 -0.78 13.49
N ASN A 49 -7.00 -1.22 13.91
CA ASN A 49 -8.20 -0.41 13.83
C ASN A 49 -8.11 0.85 14.70
N GLU A 50 -7.56 0.74 15.91
CA GLU A 50 -7.39 1.86 16.84
C GLU A 50 -6.33 2.87 16.36
N ILE A 51 -5.25 2.42 15.71
CA ILE A 51 -4.25 3.30 15.11
C ILE A 51 -4.87 4.16 14.01
N GLY A 52 -5.88 3.62 13.31
CA GLY A 52 -6.62 4.36 12.31
C GLY A 52 -5.89 4.46 10.97
N TYR A 53 -5.45 3.33 10.44
CA TYR A 53 -4.92 3.28 9.07
C TYR A 53 -5.98 3.72 8.07
N ASP A 54 -5.54 4.38 7.01
CA ASP A 54 -6.39 4.78 5.89
C ASP A 54 -6.52 3.69 4.83
N ALA A 55 -5.48 2.87 4.66
CA ALA A 55 -5.46 1.72 3.76
C ALA A 55 -4.24 0.84 4.02
N MET A 56 -4.34 -0.42 3.60
CA MET A 56 -3.23 -1.37 3.55
C MET A 56 -3.24 -2.13 2.24
N ALA A 57 -2.06 -2.47 1.72
CA ALA A 57 -1.95 -3.46 0.65
C ALA A 57 -2.01 -4.87 1.24
N VAL A 58 -2.48 -5.81 0.43
CA VAL A 58 -2.42 -7.23 0.75
C VAL A 58 -1.02 -7.75 0.43
N GLY A 59 -0.35 -8.31 1.43
CA GLY A 59 0.93 -8.99 1.28
C GLY A 59 0.78 -10.50 1.16
N ASN A 60 1.88 -11.20 0.88
CA ASN A 60 1.84 -12.66 0.76
C ASN A 60 1.53 -13.34 2.10
N HIS A 61 1.95 -12.78 3.23
CA HIS A 61 1.69 -13.36 4.56
C HIS A 61 0.23 -13.28 4.99
N GLU A 62 -0.62 -12.45 4.37
CA GLU A 62 -2.06 -12.47 4.62
C GLU A 62 -2.73 -13.76 4.13
N PHE A 63 -2.02 -14.56 3.31
CA PHE A 63 -2.50 -15.87 2.85
C PHE A 63 -1.91 -17.06 3.64
N ASP A 64 -1.11 -16.82 4.67
CA ASP A 64 -0.44 -17.89 5.42
C ASP A 64 -1.38 -18.93 6.01
N PHE A 65 -2.62 -18.56 6.33
CA PHE A 65 -3.63 -19.45 6.92
C PHE A 65 -4.79 -19.73 5.97
N GLY A 66 -4.62 -19.48 4.68
CA GLY A 66 -5.57 -19.82 3.65
C GLY A 66 -6.50 -18.69 3.23
N LEU A 67 -7.32 -18.98 2.23
CA LEU A 67 -8.21 -18.01 1.59
C LEU A 67 -9.29 -17.50 2.54
N ASP A 68 -9.89 -18.37 3.35
CA ASP A 68 -10.95 -17.99 4.28
C ASP A 68 -10.43 -16.99 5.31
N GLU A 69 -9.23 -17.19 5.80
CA GLU A 69 -8.57 -16.27 6.74
C GLU A 69 -8.26 -14.94 6.07
N ALA A 70 -7.77 -14.95 4.83
CA ALA A 70 -7.53 -13.73 4.06
C ALA A 70 -8.82 -12.92 3.86
N LYS A 71 -9.94 -13.59 3.62
CA LYS A 71 -11.27 -12.95 3.53
C LYS A 71 -11.72 -12.34 4.86
N LYS A 72 -11.38 -12.96 5.98
CA LYS A 72 -11.74 -12.45 7.31
C LYS A 72 -11.05 -11.14 7.64
N TYR A 73 -9.82 -10.92 7.17
CA TYR A 73 -9.14 -9.64 7.34
C TYR A 73 -9.97 -8.49 6.76
N LYS A 74 -10.61 -8.70 5.60
CA LYS A 74 -11.50 -7.70 4.99
C LYS A 74 -12.68 -7.33 5.90
N GLU A 75 -13.21 -8.30 6.63
CA GLU A 75 -14.42 -8.11 7.47
C GLU A 75 -14.10 -7.43 8.80
N ILE A 76 -12.95 -7.75 9.39
CA ILE A 76 -12.58 -7.33 10.74
C ILE A 76 -11.93 -5.95 10.74
N LEU A 77 -11.13 -5.63 9.72
CA LEU A 77 -10.45 -4.34 9.62
C LEU A 77 -11.44 -3.26 9.19
N ASN A 78 -11.39 -2.10 9.86
CA ASN A 78 -12.26 -0.96 9.58
C ASN A 78 -11.71 -0.01 8.52
N PHE A 79 -10.66 -0.43 7.83
CA PHE A 79 -10.04 0.28 6.71
C PHE A 79 -9.86 -0.69 5.53
N PRO A 80 -9.76 -0.19 4.29
CA PRO A 80 -9.67 -1.07 3.14
C PRO A 80 -8.34 -1.80 3.02
N LEU A 81 -8.43 -3.10 2.71
CA LEU A 81 -7.31 -3.90 2.21
C LEU A 81 -7.37 -3.88 0.69
N LEU A 82 -6.26 -3.51 0.05
CA LEU A 82 -6.20 -3.24 -1.37
C LEU A 82 -5.29 -4.21 -2.10
N SER A 83 -5.77 -4.75 -3.21
CA SER A 83 -4.95 -5.46 -4.19
C SER A 83 -5.60 -5.39 -5.56
N SER A 84 -4.96 -4.70 -6.49
CA SER A 84 -5.45 -4.55 -7.86
C SER A 84 -5.32 -5.82 -8.69
N ASN A 85 -4.41 -6.73 -8.33
CA ASN A 85 -4.00 -7.87 -9.15
C ASN A 85 -4.26 -9.25 -8.53
N THR A 86 -5.12 -9.33 -7.52
CA THR A 86 -5.49 -10.61 -6.88
C THR A 86 -6.91 -10.99 -7.29
N TYR A 87 -7.05 -12.12 -7.99
CA TYR A 87 -8.31 -12.58 -8.58
C TYR A 87 -8.70 -13.96 -8.09
N ILE A 88 -10.01 -14.17 -7.95
CA ILE A 88 -10.61 -15.48 -7.77
C ILE A 88 -11.84 -15.58 -8.69
N ASN A 89 -11.93 -16.65 -9.47
CA ASN A 89 -13.03 -16.88 -10.42
C ASN A 89 -13.29 -15.67 -11.35
N GLY A 90 -12.21 -15.00 -11.79
CA GLY A 90 -12.30 -13.89 -12.73
C GLY A 90 -12.67 -12.55 -12.11
N ALA A 91 -12.86 -12.47 -10.79
CA ALA A 91 -13.17 -11.23 -10.07
C ALA A 91 -12.08 -10.90 -9.07
N ARG A 92 -11.85 -9.63 -8.82
CA ARG A 92 -10.90 -9.20 -7.78
C ARG A 92 -11.38 -9.65 -6.41
N LEU A 93 -10.47 -10.25 -5.64
CA LEU A 93 -10.74 -10.70 -4.27
C LEU A 93 -10.81 -9.53 -3.29
N PHE A 94 -10.04 -8.48 -3.54
CA PHE A 94 -9.98 -7.27 -2.73
C PHE A 94 -10.29 -6.04 -3.60
N GLU A 95 -10.63 -4.92 -2.97
CA GLU A 95 -10.74 -3.65 -3.68
C GLU A 95 -9.38 -3.28 -4.29
N ALA A 96 -9.38 -2.78 -5.53
CA ALA A 96 -8.15 -2.38 -6.20
C ALA A 96 -7.61 -1.07 -5.64
N SER A 97 -8.50 -0.15 -5.26
CA SER A 97 -8.16 1.21 -4.88
C SER A 97 -9.21 1.81 -3.95
N THR A 98 -8.83 2.91 -3.32
CA THR A 98 -9.75 3.75 -2.55
C THR A 98 -9.35 5.21 -2.72
N ILE A 99 -10.28 6.12 -2.48
CA ILE A 99 -10.02 7.56 -2.49
C ILE A 99 -10.18 8.07 -1.07
N VAL A 100 -9.15 8.70 -0.53
CA VAL A 100 -9.09 9.19 0.84
C VAL A 100 -9.04 10.72 0.83
N ASP A 101 -10.05 11.34 1.42
CA ASP A 101 -10.12 12.79 1.64
C ASP A 101 -9.96 13.06 3.14
N LYS A 102 -8.75 13.44 3.56
CA LYS A 102 -8.41 13.64 4.97
C LYS A 102 -8.87 15.00 5.49
N ASP A 103 -8.83 16.03 4.66
CA ASP A 103 -9.26 17.38 5.02
C ASP A 103 -10.36 17.84 4.06
N LYS A 104 -11.60 17.66 4.47
CA LYS A 104 -12.78 17.99 3.67
C LYS A 104 -12.97 19.49 3.44
N ASN A 105 -12.22 20.32 4.15
CA ASN A 105 -12.22 21.77 3.94
C ASN A 105 -11.31 22.21 2.80
N VAL A 106 -10.45 21.32 2.31
CA VAL A 106 -9.52 21.59 1.21
C VAL A 106 -9.95 20.79 -0.01
N VAL A 107 -10.09 21.47 -1.13
CA VAL A 107 -10.41 20.84 -2.42
C VAL A 107 -9.12 20.50 -3.15
N GLY A 108 -9.05 19.28 -3.69
CA GLY A 108 -7.94 18.82 -4.52
C GLY A 108 -6.79 18.18 -3.75
N ASP A 109 -6.96 17.90 -2.45
CA ASP A 109 -5.97 17.21 -1.63
C ASP A 109 -6.27 15.71 -1.43
N GLU A 110 -7.26 15.18 -2.13
CA GLU A 110 -7.61 13.76 -2.07
C GLU A 110 -6.44 12.88 -2.50
N PHE A 111 -6.32 11.73 -1.85
CA PHE A 111 -5.36 10.69 -2.23
C PHE A 111 -6.07 9.55 -2.95
N VAL A 112 -5.59 9.20 -4.13
CA VAL A 112 -5.95 7.93 -4.75
C VAL A 112 -4.96 6.89 -4.27
N VAL A 113 -5.44 5.86 -3.58
CA VAL A 113 -4.59 4.80 -3.02
C VAL A 113 -4.87 3.50 -3.75
N ILE A 114 -3.84 2.91 -4.33
CA ILE A 114 -3.92 1.66 -5.11
C ILE A 114 -3.04 0.62 -4.43
N GLY A 115 -3.54 -0.60 -4.27
CA GLY A 115 -2.75 -1.72 -3.75
C GLY A 115 -2.32 -2.67 -4.84
N VAL A 116 -1.15 -3.29 -4.69
CA VAL A 116 -0.65 -4.33 -5.59
C VAL A 116 0.16 -5.36 -4.81
N THR A 117 -0.06 -6.65 -5.13
CA THR A 117 0.52 -7.78 -4.42
C THR A 117 1.50 -8.53 -5.33
N THR A 118 2.60 -9.00 -4.75
CA THR A 118 3.58 -9.76 -5.52
C THR A 118 2.99 -11.05 -6.09
N PRO A 119 3.18 -11.32 -7.39
CA PRO A 119 2.83 -12.61 -7.97
C PRO A 119 3.61 -13.78 -7.36
N GLU A 120 4.73 -13.52 -6.67
CA GLU A 120 5.47 -14.54 -5.93
C GLU A 120 4.62 -15.19 -4.82
N THR A 121 3.51 -14.55 -4.42
CA THR A 121 2.58 -15.12 -3.44
C THR A 121 2.11 -16.52 -3.85
N ALA A 122 1.97 -16.78 -5.14
CA ALA A 122 1.57 -18.09 -5.65
C ALA A 122 2.56 -19.21 -5.25
N THR A 123 3.82 -18.87 -5.00
CA THR A 123 4.89 -19.83 -4.66
C THR A 123 5.51 -19.61 -3.28
N LYS A 124 5.28 -18.45 -2.65
CA LYS A 124 5.85 -18.08 -1.35
C LYS A 124 4.99 -18.51 -0.16
N THR A 125 3.76 -18.95 -0.39
CA THR A 125 2.90 -19.56 0.63
C THR A 125 2.57 -20.98 0.23
N HIS A 126 1.97 -21.75 1.14
CA HIS A 126 1.59 -23.14 0.83
C HIS A 126 0.54 -23.13 -0.31
N PRO A 127 0.69 -24.00 -1.34
CA PRO A 127 -0.22 -23.98 -2.50
C PRO A 127 -1.71 -24.08 -2.16
N LYS A 128 -2.06 -24.79 -1.09
CA LYS A 128 -3.46 -24.90 -0.64
C LYS A 128 -4.03 -23.55 -0.19
N ASN A 129 -3.20 -22.64 0.29
CA ASN A 129 -3.63 -21.35 0.83
C ASN A 129 -4.06 -20.37 -0.26
N VAL A 130 -3.64 -20.62 -1.49
CA VAL A 130 -3.93 -19.75 -2.65
C VAL A 130 -4.59 -20.51 -3.79
N GLN A 131 -5.19 -21.67 -3.49
CA GLN A 131 -5.86 -22.48 -4.51
C GLN A 131 -6.99 -21.69 -5.16
N GLY A 132 -6.98 -21.61 -6.49
CA GLY A 132 -7.95 -20.84 -7.26
C GLY A 132 -7.70 -19.33 -7.30
N VAL A 133 -6.66 -18.85 -6.62
CA VAL A 133 -6.27 -17.43 -6.62
C VAL A 133 -5.24 -17.19 -7.72
N THR A 134 -5.45 -16.14 -8.51
CA THR A 134 -4.54 -15.72 -9.58
C THR A 134 -3.98 -14.35 -9.25
N PHE A 135 -2.68 -14.19 -9.45
CA PHE A 135 -1.98 -12.91 -9.32
C PHE A 135 -1.52 -12.47 -10.71
N THR A 136 -2.09 -11.38 -11.19
CA THR A 136 -1.75 -10.85 -12.52
C THR A 136 -0.56 -9.91 -12.47
N ASP A 137 -0.08 -9.48 -13.65
CA ASP A 137 1.09 -8.62 -13.77
C ASP A 137 0.89 -7.28 -13.03
N PRO A 138 1.78 -6.95 -12.06
CA PRO A 138 1.60 -5.77 -11.22
C PRO A 138 1.54 -4.45 -11.99
N ILE A 139 2.44 -4.26 -12.95
CA ILE A 139 2.57 -2.98 -13.67
C ILE A 139 1.35 -2.74 -14.55
N SER A 140 0.96 -3.73 -15.34
CA SER A 140 -0.20 -3.58 -16.23
C SER A 140 -1.51 -3.41 -15.44
N GLU A 141 -1.66 -4.10 -14.31
CA GLU A 141 -2.86 -3.95 -13.47
C GLU A 141 -2.94 -2.57 -12.82
N VAL A 142 -1.83 -2.07 -12.29
CA VAL A 142 -1.81 -0.71 -11.71
C VAL A 142 -2.13 0.33 -12.78
N ASN A 143 -1.54 0.23 -13.96
CA ASN A 143 -1.84 1.14 -15.07
C ASN A 143 -3.30 1.06 -15.51
N LYS A 144 -3.87 -0.14 -15.54
CA LYS A 144 -5.29 -0.34 -15.85
C LYS A 144 -6.20 0.37 -14.83
N VAL A 145 -5.89 0.23 -13.54
CA VAL A 145 -6.63 0.91 -12.48
C VAL A 145 -6.51 2.42 -12.59
N ILE A 146 -5.33 2.94 -12.90
CA ILE A 146 -5.12 4.38 -13.13
C ILE A 146 -5.98 4.86 -14.30
N ASP A 147 -6.01 4.11 -15.41
CA ASP A 147 -6.85 4.45 -16.57
C ASP A 147 -8.33 4.52 -16.18
N GLU A 148 -8.82 3.56 -15.43
CA GLU A 148 -10.21 3.51 -14.95
C GLU A 148 -10.54 4.69 -14.04
N ILE A 149 -9.63 5.03 -13.12
CA ILE A 149 -9.82 6.15 -12.18
C ILE A 149 -9.81 7.49 -12.93
N GLU A 150 -8.87 7.69 -13.85
CA GLU A 150 -8.76 8.93 -14.62
C GLU A 150 -9.96 9.12 -15.56
N ALA A 151 -10.45 8.05 -16.17
CA ALA A 151 -11.66 8.10 -17.00
C ALA A 151 -12.88 8.50 -16.17
N ARG A 152 -13.04 7.92 -14.98
CA ARG A 152 -14.12 8.23 -14.07
C ARG A 152 -14.05 9.66 -13.54
N ALA A 153 -12.84 10.11 -13.18
CA ALA A 153 -12.60 11.48 -12.74
C ALA A 153 -12.98 12.48 -13.83
N THR A 154 -12.57 12.24 -15.07
CA THR A 154 -12.92 13.09 -16.22
C THR A 154 -14.44 13.16 -16.41
N ALA A 155 -15.13 12.03 -16.33
CA ALA A 155 -16.59 11.98 -16.46
C ALA A 155 -17.30 12.76 -15.34
N GLU A 156 -16.72 12.81 -14.14
CA GLU A 156 -17.27 13.52 -12.99
C GLU A 156 -16.77 14.97 -12.85
N GLY A 157 -15.91 15.43 -13.75
CA GLY A 157 -15.31 16.76 -13.70
C GLY A 157 -14.33 16.96 -12.55
N LYS A 158 -13.70 15.89 -12.10
CA LYS A 158 -12.72 15.90 -11.00
C LYS A 158 -11.31 15.74 -11.53
N THR A 159 -10.34 16.25 -10.75
CA THR A 159 -8.91 16.06 -10.99
C THR A 159 -8.26 15.58 -9.70
N TYR A 160 -7.63 14.42 -9.75
CA TYR A 160 -6.82 13.91 -8.63
C TYR A 160 -5.36 14.28 -8.84
N LYS A 161 -4.73 14.86 -7.83
CA LYS A 161 -3.33 15.31 -7.87
C LYS A 161 -2.37 14.37 -7.18
N ASN A 162 -2.87 13.50 -6.29
CA ASN A 162 -2.06 12.64 -5.44
C ASN A 162 -2.41 11.17 -5.66
N TYR A 163 -1.45 10.39 -6.12
CA TYR A 163 -1.55 8.95 -6.24
C TYR A 163 -0.57 8.30 -5.27
N VAL A 164 -1.04 7.34 -4.50
CA VAL A 164 -0.23 6.52 -3.60
C VAL A 164 -0.42 5.06 -4.02
N VAL A 165 0.68 4.39 -4.36
CA VAL A 165 0.66 2.98 -4.70
C VAL A 165 1.31 2.21 -3.56
N LEU A 166 0.51 1.40 -2.90
CA LEU A 166 0.97 0.50 -1.84
C LEU A 166 1.37 -0.81 -2.50
N ALA A 167 2.67 -1.01 -2.67
CA ALA A 167 3.22 -2.13 -3.41
C ALA A 167 3.82 -3.15 -2.45
N HIS A 168 3.30 -4.36 -2.46
CA HIS A 168 3.96 -5.46 -1.76
C HIS A 168 4.75 -6.29 -2.78
N LEU A 169 5.81 -5.70 -3.34
CA LEU A 169 6.58 -6.24 -4.46
C LEU A 169 8.05 -6.48 -4.11
N GLY A 170 8.71 -5.50 -3.50
CA GLY A 170 10.11 -5.58 -3.13
C GLY A 170 11.08 -5.29 -4.27
N VAL A 171 12.36 -5.39 -3.95
CA VAL A 171 13.48 -5.11 -4.87
C VAL A 171 14.55 -6.21 -4.84
N ASP A 172 14.22 -7.41 -4.34
CA ASP A 172 15.16 -8.52 -4.28
C ASP A 172 15.66 -8.91 -5.67
N THR A 173 16.94 -9.24 -5.78
CA THR A 173 17.53 -9.68 -7.05
C THR A 173 16.98 -11.01 -7.52
N THR A 174 16.39 -11.80 -6.63
CA THR A 174 15.71 -13.07 -6.96
C THR A 174 14.30 -12.86 -7.52
N THR A 175 13.72 -11.67 -7.34
CA THR A 175 12.43 -11.31 -7.90
C THR A 175 12.60 -10.88 -9.36
N PRO A 176 11.79 -11.40 -10.29
CA PRO A 176 11.81 -10.91 -11.68
C PRO A 176 11.70 -9.39 -11.73
N ILE A 177 12.47 -8.79 -12.63
CA ILE A 177 12.53 -7.31 -12.74
C ILE A 177 11.13 -6.71 -12.94
N GLU A 178 10.32 -7.34 -13.77
CA GLU A 178 8.94 -6.90 -14.06
C GLU A 178 8.00 -6.94 -12.86
N TRP A 179 8.40 -7.60 -11.75
CA TRP A 179 7.62 -7.69 -10.52
C TRP A 179 8.20 -6.87 -9.37
N ARG A 180 9.26 -6.09 -9.62
CA ARG A 180 9.87 -5.27 -8.57
C ARG A 180 9.16 -3.94 -8.41
N GLY A 181 9.07 -3.47 -7.18
CA GLY A 181 8.47 -2.18 -6.86
C GLY A 181 9.21 -1.00 -7.48
N SER A 182 10.54 -1.10 -7.61
CA SER A 182 11.36 -0.08 -8.29
C SER A 182 11.03 0.01 -9.77
N THR A 183 10.79 -1.12 -10.43
CA THR A 183 10.39 -1.15 -11.85
C THR A 183 9.01 -0.53 -12.03
N LEU A 184 8.07 -0.85 -11.14
CA LEU A 184 6.75 -0.21 -11.13
C LEU A 184 6.88 1.32 -11.01
N ALA A 185 7.68 1.80 -10.07
CA ALA A 185 7.89 3.23 -9.86
C ALA A 185 8.47 3.90 -11.11
N GLU A 186 9.46 3.28 -11.74
CA GLU A 186 10.04 3.79 -12.99
C GLU A 186 8.99 3.85 -14.11
N GLU A 187 8.20 2.80 -14.28
CA GLU A 187 7.15 2.76 -15.30
C GLU A 187 6.05 3.82 -15.04
N LEU A 188 5.70 4.06 -13.77
CA LEU A 188 4.75 5.11 -13.42
C LEU A 188 5.29 6.51 -13.76
N SER A 189 6.60 6.73 -13.68
CA SER A 189 7.21 7.99 -14.08
C SER A 189 7.08 8.28 -15.58
N LYS A 190 6.84 7.26 -16.37
CA LYS A 190 6.64 7.35 -17.82
C LYS A 190 5.17 7.41 -18.23
N ASN A 191 4.24 7.24 -17.29
CA ASN A 191 2.81 7.23 -17.60
C ASN A 191 2.31 8.65 -17.84
N PRO A 192 1.86 8.99 -19.07
CA PRO A 192 1.45 10.36 -19.40
C PRO A 192 0.22 10.83 -18.62
N LYS A 193 -0.61 9.93 -18.14
CA LYS A 193 -1.79 10.28 -17.31
C LYS A 193 -1.43 10.76 -15.92
N LEU A 194 -0.21 10.47 -15.46
CA LEU A 194 0.30 10.88 -14.16
C LEU A 194 1.18 12.13 -14.24
N LYS A 195 1.41 12.67 -15.43
CA LYS A 195 2.24 13.85 -15.60
C LYS A 195 1.69 15.03 -14.80
N GLY A 196 2.59 15.67 -14.03
CA GLY A 196 2.22 16.79 -13.18
C GLY A 196 1.49 16.41 -11.89
N LYS A 197 1.40 15.11 -11.59
CA LYS A 197 0.79 14.59 -10.36
C LYS A 197 1.86 14.06 -9.42
N ARG A 198 1.59 14.13 -8.12
CA ARG A 198 2.42 13.48 -7.10
C ARG A 198 2.14 12.00 -7.08
N VAL A 199 3.16 11.18 -7.29
CA VAL A 199 3.04 9.73 -7.23
C VAL A 199 4.00 9.21 -6.17
N THR A 200 3.46 8.56 -5.16
CA THR A 200 4.23 7.98 -4.06
C THR A 200 4.08 6.47 -4.12
N VAL A 201 5.19 5.76 -4.30
CA VAL A 201 5.22 4.29 -4.24
C VAL A 201 5.82 3.89 -2.90
N ILE A 202 5.00 3.24 -2.09
CA ILE A 202 5.42 2.69 -0.80
C ILE A 202 5.45 1.17 -0.96
N ASP A 203 6.64 0.59 -0.83
CA ASP A 203 6.88 -0.82 -1.10
C ASP A 203 7.25 -1.60 0.16
N GLY A 204 7.07 -2.90 0.11
CA GLY A 204 7.43 -3.85 1.15
C GLY A 204 8.02 -5.13 0.55
N HIS A 205 7.88 -6.25 1.25
CA HIS A 205 8.25 -7.60 0.85
C HIS A 205 9.74 -7.93 0.96
N SER A 206 10.65 -7.17 0.38
CA SER A 206 12.08 -7.49 0.37
C SER A 206 12.82 -7.10 1.65
N HIS A 207 12.16 -6.45 2.60
CA HIS A 207 12.72 -6.02 3.88
C HIS A 207 13.96 -5.12 3.74
N THR A 208 13.97 -4.31 2.69
CA THR A 208 15.07 -3.40 2.36
C THR A 208 14.74 -1.98 2.81
N VAL A 209 15.75 -1.20 3.17
CA VAL A 209 15.60 0.24 3.40
C VAL A 209 16.09 0.96 2.15
N GLN A 210 15.20 1.67 1.47
CA GLN A 210 15.52 2.33 0.20
C GLN A 210 14.61 3.53 -0.05
N SER A 211 15.20 4.61 -0.57
CA SER A 211 14.47 5.79 -1.07
C SER A 211 15.08 6.23 -2.38
N THR A 212 14.24 6.44 -3.39
CA THR A 212 14.67 6.84 -4.74
C THR A 212 13.58 7.67 -5.40
N THR A 213 13.96 8.53 -6.33
CA THR A 213 13.02 9.27 -7.17
C THR A 213 13.14 8.81 -8.62
N TYR A 214 12.02 8.81 -9.34
CA TYR A 214 11.96 8.47 -10.76
C TYR A 214 11.25 9.60 -11.50
N GLY A 215 11.89 10.10 -12.56
CA GLY A 215 11.37 11.26 -13.27
C GLY A 215 11.26 12.47 -12.35
N ASP A 216 10.29 13.33 -12.62
CA ASP A 216 10.07 14.57 -11.86
C ASP A 216 8.91 14.48 -10.85
N ASN A 217 8.25 13.32 -10.74
CA ASN A 217 7.01 13.21 -9.98
C ASN A 217 6.81 11.91 -9.19
N VAL A 218 7.72 10.93 -9.27
CA VAL A 218 7.57 9.65 -8.55
C VAL A 218 8.59 9.54 -7.42
N THR A 219 8.10 9.37 -6.21
CA THR A 219 8.91 9.11 -5.01
C THR A 219 8.69 7.65 -4.60
N TYR A 220 9.78 6.87 -4.53
CA TYR A 220 9.77 5.49 -4.09
C TYR A 220 10.39 5.37 -2.71
N ASN A 221 9.74 4.66 -1.80
CA ASN A 221 10.24 4.45 -0.45
C ASN A 221 9.91 3.03 0.06
N GLN A 222 10.88 2.42 0.71
CA GLN A 222 10.72 1.17 1.45
C GLN A 222 11.51 1.29 2.76
N THR A 223 10.88 0.96 3.89
CA THR A 223 11.43 1.21 5.23
C THR A 223 12.02 -0.02 5.92
N GLY A 224 12.07 -1.16 5.25
CA GLY A 224 12.56 -2.40 5.82
C GLY A 224 11.43 -3.24 6.42
N SER A 225 11.75 -4.05 7.44
CA SER A 225 10.84 -5.05 7.98
C SER A 225 10.62 -4.92 9.48
N TYR A 226 9.58 -5.60 9.97
CA TYR A 226 9.30 -5.80 11.40
C TYR A 226 9.18 -4.51 12.21
N LEU A 227 8.71 -3.42 11.61
CA LEU A 227 8.59 -2.11 12.24
C LEU A 227 9.92 -1.60 12.83
N ASN A 228 11.03 -1.93 12.21
CA ASN A 228 12.33 -1.38 12.61
C ASN A 228 12.42 0.12 12.32
N ASN A 229 11.70 0.58 11.31
CA ASN A 229 11.62 1.98 10.93
C ASN A 229 10.19 2.35 10.57
N ILE A 230 9.83 3.61 10.81
CA ILE A 230 8.63 4.23 10.29
C ILE A 230 9.05 5.18 9.17
N GLY A 231 8.51 4.99 7.98
CA GLY A 231 8.74 5.90 6.86
C GLY A 231 7.77 7.08 6.91
N LYS A 232 8.31 8.27 6.72
CA LYS A 232 7.53 9.50 6.62
C LYS A 232 7.92 10.23 5.35
N ILE A 233 6.96 10.55 4.50
CA ILE A 233 7.19 11.30 3.27
C ILE A 233 6.43 12.62 3.36
N THR A 234 7.17 13.72 3.30
CA THR A 234 6.62 15.06 3.39
C THR A 234 6.67 15.75 2.03
N TYR A 235 5.57 16.36 1.63
CA TYR A 235 5.48 17.15 0.41
C TYR A 235 5.34 18.63 0.75
N GLN A 236 6.22 19.46 0.19
CA GLN A 236 6.08 20.91 0.22
C GLN A 236 5.05 21.35 -0.82
N ALA A 237 4.42 22.52 -0.59
CA ALA A 237 3.48 23.08 -1.54
C ALA A 237 4.12 23.22 -2.93
N ASN A 238 3.40 22.82 -3.97
CA ASN A 238 3.82 22.89 -5.38
C ASN A 238 4.99 21.99 -5.78
N GLN A 239 5.48 21.13 -4.88
CA GLN A 239 6.50 20.14 -5.22
C GLN A 239 5.84 18.80 -5.55
N LEU A 240 6.37 18.13 -6.58
CA LEU A 240 5.88 16.81 -7.01
C LEU A 240 6.66 15.68 -6.34
N LEU A 241 7.89 15.91 -5.92
CA LEU A 241 8.71 14.91 -5.23
C LEU A 241 8.68 15.15 -3.72
N GLY A 242 8.55 14.06 -2.98
CA GLY A 242 8.51 14.10 -1.52
C GLY A 242 9.89 13.99 -0.88
N ASN A 243 9.97 14.40 0.38
CA ASN A 243 11.15 14.23 1.22
C ASN A 243 10.94 13.03 2.14
N PRO A 244 11.61 11.88 1.88
CA PRO A 244 11.49 10.73 2.75
C PRO A 244 12.38 10.89 3.99
N GLN A 245 11.83 10.47 5.12
CA GLN A 245 12.52 10.39 6.40
C GLN A 245 12.21 9.05 7.05
N GLN A 246 13.13 8.56 7.87
CA GLN A 246 12.93 7.33 8.62
C GLN A 246 13.07 7.59 10.10
N ILE A 247 12.18 7.00 10.89
CA ILE A 247 12.20 7.01 12.33
C ILE A 247 12.59 5.60 12.77
N SER A 248 13.78 5.45 13.35
CA SER A 248 14.26 4.14 13.77
C SER A 248 13.63 3.69 15.10
N ALA A 249 13.74 2.38 15.37
CA ALA A 249 13.24 1.78 16.61
C ALA A 249 14.09 2.16 17.85
N ALA A 250 15.29 2.62 17.62
CA ALA A 250 16.22 2.97 18.70
C ALA A 250 15.83 4.27 19.42
#